data_80e361040934ef87e38db9ea5f9a9ecb
#
_entry.id   80e361040934ef87e38db9ea5f9a9ecb
#
_cell.length_a   1.000
_cell.length_b   1.000
_cell.length_c   1.000
_cell.angle_alpha   90.00
_cell.angle_beta   90.00
_cell.angle_gamma   90.00
#
_symmetry.space_group_name_H-M   'P 1'
#
loop_
_entity.id
_entity.type
_entity.pdbx_description
1 polymer ?
#
loop_
_entity_poly.entity_id
_entity_poly.type
_entity_poly.pdbx_seq_one_letter_code
_entity_poly.pdbx_strand_id
1 'polypeptide(L)'
;KFALIGDSIQHSLSPKLFKAAYHNYSSLFDYILIETKSIDEALGIIKKREIKAFNVTSPFKEKILDYCHYIDYDAKMAKSANTIIYTDNQFKAYNTDIIGITSTLKEHSLDNLPIIIIGGGGAAKSAAYATRDKETTIVNRSYNKAVEIAKNLNISSLELDQLQYIDLADKVIIYTIDFPINNLDKLDFSKSYIFEANYKSPILNA
;
A
#
# COMPACT_ATOMS: atom_id res chain seq x y z
N LYS A 1 1.18 16.35 -16.98
CA LYS A 1 0.10 15.37 -16.77
C LYS A 1 0.55 14.29 -15.83
N PHE A 2 -0.35 13.84 -14.97
CA PHE A 2 -0.14 12.80 -13.96
C PHE A 2 -1.27 11.79 -14.04
N ALA A 3 -1.09 10.61 -13.46
CA ALA A 3 -2.13 9.57 -13.47
C ALA A 3 -2.09 8.68 -12.22
N LEU A 4 -3.18 7.95 -11.99
CA LEU A 4 -3.22 6.72 -11.20
C LEU A 4 -3.55 5.57 -12.14
N ILE A 5 -2.79 4.49 -12.08
CA ILE A 5 -3.09 3.24 -12.76
C ILE A 5 -3.50 2.14 -11.78
N GLY A 6 -4.51 1.37 -12.13
CA GLY A 6 -5.00 0.26 -11.30
C GLY A 6 -6.26 -0.37 -11.85
N ASP A 7 -6.80 -1.37 -11.15
CA ASP A 7 -8.11 -1.95 -11.44
C ASP A 7 -9.16 -1.39 -10.47
N SER A 8 -10.38 -1.14 -10.96
CA SER A 8 -11.53 -0.68 -10.15
C SER A 8 -11.24 0.59 -9.33
N ILE A 9 -10.62 1.62 -9.96
CA ILE A 9 -10.11 2.83 -9.31
C ILE A 9 -10.99 4.08 -9.46
N GLN A 10 -12.20 3.98 -10.06
CA GLN A 10 -13.08 5.14 -10.31
C GLN A 10 -13.47 5.92 -9.05
N HIS A 11 -13.46 5.25 -7.91
CA HIS A 11 -13.73 5.85 -6.60
C HIS A 11 -12.52 6.55 -5.96
N SER A 12 -11.33 6.50 -6.60
CA SER A 12 -10.09 7.02 -6.03
C SER A 12 -10.18 8.51 -5.70
N LEU A 13 -9.73 8.88 -4.51
CA LEU A 13 -9.60 10.26 -4.07
C LEU A 13 -8.35 10.96 -4.59
N SER A 14 -7.42 10.23 -5.22
CA SER A 14 -6.15 10.80 -5.71
C SER A 14 -6.33 12.04 -6.56
N PRO A 15 -7.24 12.11 -7.56
CA PRO A 15 -7.42 13.34 -8.34
C PRO A 15 -7.82 14.54 -7.49
N LYS A 16 -8.70 14.34 -6.48
CA LYS A 16 -9.14 15.40 -5.56
C LYS A 16 -8.00 15.87 -4.66
N LEU A 17 -7.24 14.92 -4.08
CA LEU A 17 -6.11 15.21 -3.20
C LEU A 17 -5.01 15.98 -3.93
N PHE A 18 -4.63 15.53 -5.12
CA PHE A 18 -3.63 16.21 -5.93
C PHE A 18 -4.11 17.60 -6.38
N LYS A 19 -5.37 17.75 -6.78
CA LYS A 19 -5.93 19.05 -7.12
C LYS A 19 -5.91 20.01 -5.91
N ALA A 20 -6.23 19.54 -4.72
CA ALA A 20 -6.17 20.36 -3.51
C ALA A 20 -4.73 20.74 -3.14
N ALA A 21 -3.80 19.79 -3.16
CA ALA A 21 -2.39 20.02 -2.83
C ALA A 21 -1.70 21.01 -3.79
N TYR A 22 -2.10 20.99 -5.07
CA TYR A 22 -1.49 21.81 -6.11
C TYR A 22 -2.45 22.87 -6.67
N HIS A 23 -3.41 23.36 -5.88
CA HIS A 23 -4.43 24.31 -6.33
C HIS A 23 -3.85 25.59 -6.94
N ASN A 24 -2.71 26.09 -6.46
CA ASN A 24 -2.01 27.25 -7.01
C ASN A 24 -1.39 27.01 -8.40
N TYR A 25 -1.28 25.74 -8.81
CA TYR A 25 -0.76 25.30 -10.10
C TYR A 25 -1.83 24.60 -10.95
N SER A 26 -3.10 24.78 -10.64
CA SER A 26 -4.22 24.00 -11.20
C SER A 26 -4.33 24.08 -12.74
N SER A 27 -3.91 25.18 -13.34
CA SER A 27 -3.87 25.34 -14.82
C SER A 27 -2.83 24.46 -15.51
N LEU A 28 -1.81 24.00 -14.79
CA LEU A 28 -0.70 23.17 -15.28
C LEU A 28 -0.87 21.70 -14.88
N PHE A 29 -1.83 21.41 -13.98
CA PHE A 29 -1.94 20.15 -13.31
C PHE A 29 -3.15 19.34 -13.81
N ASP A 30 -2.89 18.24 -14.50
CA ASP A 30 -3.90 17.30 -14.98
C ASP A 30 -3.59 15.92 -14.38
N TYR A 31 -4.52 15.38 -13.55
CA TYR A 31 -4.39 14.07 -12.92
C TYR A 31 -5.56 13.20 -13.33
N ILE A 32 -5.29 12.12 -14.06
CA ILE A 32 -6.29 11.23 -14.63
C ILE A 32 -6.25 9.84 -14.02
N LEU A 33 -7.38 9.13 -14.07
CA LEU A 33 -7.48 7.72 -13.74
C LEU A 33 -7.35 6.87 -15.01
N ILE A 34 -6.47 5.87 -15.00
CA ILE A 34 -6.31 4.89 -16.06
C ILE A 34 -6.69 3.54 -15.45
N GLU A 35 -7.97 3.20 -15.57
CA GLU A 35 -8.52 1.95 -15.07
C GLU A 35 -8.39 0.86 -16.12
N THR A 36 -7.70 -0.22 -15.76
CA THR A 36 -7.51 -1.39 -16.62
C THR A 36 -7.05 -2.59 -15.79
N LYS A 37 -7.28 -3.80 -16.31
CA LYS A 37 -6.74 -5.05 -15.77
C LYS A 37 -5.38 -5.44 -16.36
N SER A 38 -4.90 -4.67 -17.35
CA SER A 38 -3.63 -4.92 -18.05
C SER A 38 -2.62 -3.80 -17.76
N ILE A 39 -1.50 -4.17 -17.15
CA ILE A 39 -0.41 -3.21 -16.92
C ILE A 39 0.20 -2.73 -18.25
N ASP A 40 0.28 -3.60 -19.26
CA ASP A 40 0.82 -3.24 -20.58
C ASP A 40 -0.05 -2.19 -21.27
N GLU A 41 -1.38 -2.33 -21.17
CA GLU A 41 -2.32 -1.33 -21.65
C GLU A 41 -2.15 0.00 -20.92
N ALA A 42 -2.06 -0.03 -19.57
CA ALA A 42 -1.82 1.17 -18.78
C ALA A 42 -0.55 1.90 -19.21
N LEU A 43 0.57 1.16 -19.33
CA LEU A 43 1.85 1.73 -19.74
C LEU A 43 1.84 2.24 -21.19
N GLY A 44 1.09 1.60 -22.07
CA GLY A 44 0.85 2.09 -23.44
C GLY A 44 0.16 3.46 -23.44
N ILE A 45 -0.87 3.65 -22.60
CA ILE A 45 -1.57 4.92 -22.42
C ILE A 45 -0.63 5.98 -21.82
N ILE A 46 0.17 5.62 -20.80
CA ILE A 46 1.17 6.51 -20.18
C ILE A 46 2.12 7.08 -21.23
N LYS A 47 2.69 6.22 -22.06
CA LYS A 47 3.62 6.62 -23.13
C LYS A 47 2.92 7.50 -24.19
N LYS A 48 1.76 7.07 -24.70
CA LYS A 48 0.99 7.77 -25.73
C LYS A 48 0.55 9.18 -25.29
N ARG A 49 0.20 9.35 -24.00
CA ARG A 49 -0.24 10.65 -23.43
C ARG A 49 0.90 11.48 -22.86
N GLU A 50 2.13 11.00 -22.95
CA GLU A 50 3.34 11.65 -22.42
C GLU A 50 3.22 12.01 -20.93
N ILE A 51 2.66 11.10 -20.13
CA ILE A 51 2.51 11.26 -18.69
C ILE A 51 3.88 11.07 -18.03
N LYS A 52 4.37 12.11 -17.35
CA LYS A 52 5.74 12.14 -16.80
C LYS A 52 5.87 11.48 -15.42
N ALA A 53 4.78 11.41 -14.65
CA ALA A 53 4.76 10.71 -13.38
C ALA A 53 3.36 10.15 -13.12
N PHE A 54 3.29 9.00 -12.45
CA PHE A 54 2.02 8.37 -12.13
C PHE A 54 2.12 7.52 -10.86
N ASN A 55 1.00 7.40 -10.18
CA ASN A 55 0.85 6.47 -9.08
C ASN A 55 0.36 5.11 -9.57
N VAL A 56 0.68 4.10 -8.79
CA VAL A 56 0.30 2.70 -9.04
C VAL A 56 -0.43 2.17 -7.82
N THR A 57 -1.60 1.56 -8.05
CA THR A 57 -2.34 0.88 -7.00
C THR A 57 -2.62 -0.58 -7.38
N SER A 58 -3.44 -1.26 -6.58
CA SER A 58 -3.81 -2.66 -6.81
C SER A 58 -4.35 -2.86 -8.23
N PRO A 59 -3.98 -3.97 -8.90
CA PRO A 59 -3.09 -5.04 -8.46
C PRO A 59 -1.63 -4.86 -8.91
N PHE A 60 -1.22 -3.69 -9.37
CA PHE A 60 0.01 -3.49 -10.15
C PHE A 60 1.25 -3.11 -9.34
N LYS A 61 1.14 -2.80 -8.03
CA LYS A 61 2.26 -2.31 -7.21
C LYS A 61 3.50 -3.23 -7.19
N GLU A 62 3.32 -4.53 -7.35
CA GLU A 62 4.40 -5.50 -7.43
C GLU A 62 4.90 -5.64 -8.88
N LYS A 63 3.96 -5.89 -9.80
CA LYS A 63 4.26 -6.16 -11.20
C LYS A 63 4.93 -4.99 -11.94
N ILE A 64 4.68 -3.75 -11.53
CA ILE A 64 5.30 -2.57 -12.15
C ILE A 64 6.82 -2.57 -12.07
N LEU A 65 7.40 -3.24 -11.06
CA LEU A 65 8.84 -3.35 -10.90
C LEU A 65 9.52 -4.02 -12.08
N ASP A 66 8.86 -4.98 -12.72
CA ASP A 66 9.38 -5.71 -13.90
C ASP A 66 9.55 -4.81 -15.13
N TYR A 67 8.91 -3.64 -15.14
CA TYR A 67 8.95 -2.66 -16.22
C TYR A 67 9.91 -1.49 -15.96
N CYS A 68 10.48 -1.42 -14.75
CA CYS A 68 11.27 -0.28 -14.33
C CYS A 68 12.76 -0.48 -14.60
N HIS A 69 13.40 0.55 -15.14
CA HIS A 69 14.83 0.60 -15.40
C HIS A 69 15.64 0.97 -14.16
N TYR A 70 15.01 1.71 -13.26
CA TYR A 70 15.54 2.05 -11.95
C TYR A 70 14.49 1.73 -10.88
N ILE A 71 14.91 1.09 -9.82
CA ILE A 71 14.07 0.82 -8.65
C ILE A 71 14.82 1.35 -7.43
N ASP A 72 14.19 2.29 -6.73
CA ASP A 72 14.71 2.82 -5.48
C ASP A 72 14.92 1.70 -4.46
N TYR A 73 15.89 1.88 -3.56
CA TYR A 73 16.28 0.84 -2.62
C TYR A 73 15.11 0.34 -1.78
N ASP A 74 14.32 1.25 -1.20
CA ASP A 74 13.17 0.88 -0.36
C ASP A 74 12.07 0.16 -1.16
N ALA A 75 11.78 0.63 -2.39
CA ALA A 75 10.83 -0.04 -3.28
C ALA A 75 11.29 -1.44 -3.67
N LYS A 76 12.59 -1.62 -3.90
CA LYS A 76 13.21 -2.91 -4.21
C LYS A 76 13.11 -3.89 -3.04
N MET A 77 13.46 -3.43 -1.85
CA MET A 77 13.42 -4.27 -0.64
C MET A 77 12.00 -4.62 -0.22
N ALA A 78 11.05 -3.69 -0.35
CA ALA A 78 9.62 -3.94 -0.12
C ALA A 78 8.98 -4.78 -1.23
N LYS A 79 9.64 -4.98 -2.38
CA LYS A 79 9.08 -5.61 -3.59
C LYS A 79 7.74 -4.99 -4.00
N SER A 80 7.62 -3.67 -3.89
CA SER A 80 6.40 -2.92 -4.16
C SER A 80 6.72 -1.48 -4.47
N ALA A 81 6.06 -0.89 -5.48
CA ALA A 81 6.15 0.53 -5.81
C ALA A 81 4.76 1.12 -6.04
N ASN A 82 4.57 2.37 -5.63
CA ASN A 82 3.33 3.11 -5.82
C ASN A 82 3.51 4.44 -6.57
N THR A 83 4.76 4.82 -6.88
CA THR A 83 5.09 6.09 -7.54
C THR A 83 6.13 5.85 -8.61
N ILE A 84 5.81 6.21 -9.85
CA ILE A 84 6.68 6.01 -11.01
C ILE A 84 6.94 7.34 -11.68
N ILE A 85 8.20 7.61 -12.00
CA ILE A 85 8.62 8.73 -12.84
C ILE A 85 9.00 8.17 -14.22
N TYR A 86 8.46 8.76 -15.27
CA TYR A 86 8.76 8.42 -16.67
C TYR A 86 9.50 9.57 -17.34
N THR A 87 10.77 9.36 -17.57
CA THR A 87 11.68 10.32 -18.23
C THR A 87 12.68 9.56 -19.09
N ASP A 88 13.09 10.15 -20.21
CA ASP A 88 14.09 9.60 -21.13
C ASP A 88 13.75 8.15 -21.59
N ASN A 89 12.47 7.87 -21.80
CA ASN A 89 11.93 6.55 -22.10
C ASN A 89 12.19 5.48 -21.02
N GLN A 90 12.49 5.89 -19.81
CA GLN A 90 12.75 4.99 -18.67
C GLN A 90 11.75 5.21 -17.54
N PHE A 91 11.31 4.11 -16.96
CA PHE A 91 10.51 4.12 -15.73
C PHE A 91 11.43 4.00 -14.51
N LYS A 92 11.21 4.88 -13.53
CA LYS A 92 11.91 4.88 -12.24
C LYS A 92 10.89 4.69 -11.12
N ALA A 93 11.05 3.65 -10.34
CA ALA A 93 10.10 3.24 -9.30
C ALA A 93 10.51 3.69 -7.90
N TYR A 94 9.53 4.19 -7.16
CA TYR A 94 9.64 4.61 -5.76
C TYR A 94 8.46 4.08 -4.95
N ASN A 95 8.62 4.04 -3.63
CA ASN A 95 7.54 3.64 -2.73
C ASN A 95 7.31 4.66 -1.62
N THR A 96 6.32 5.51 -1.79
CA THR A 96 5.94 6.54 -0.82
C THR A 96 4.99 6.04 0.27
N ASP A 97 4.41 4.84 0.14
CA ASP A 97 3.60 4.23 1.20
C ASP A 97 4.46 4.00 2.45
N ILE A 98 5.73 3.61 2.28
CA ILE A 98 6.69 3.37 3.36
C ILE A 98 6.86 4.63 4.22
N ILE A 99 7.10 5.77 3.58
CA ILE A 99 7.25 7.06 4.25
C ILE A 99 5.93 7.45 4.95
N GLY A 100 4.80 7.27 4.27
CA GLY A 100 3.48 7.56 4.81
C GLY A 100 3.21 6.79 6.09
N ILE A 101 3.42 5.47 6.08
CA ILE A 101 3.21 4.61 7.26
C ILE A 101 4.15 5.01 8.39
N THR A 102 5.46 5.16 8.11
CA THR A 102 6.44 5.52 9.13
C THR A 102 6.14 6.88 9.77
N SER A 103 5.76 7.88 8.97
CA SER A 103 5.43 9.21 9.46
C SER A 103 4.16 9.20 10.31
N THR A 104 3.11 8.50 9.87
CA THR A 104 1.86 8.38 10.62
C THR A 104 2.08 7.70 11.98
N LEU A 105 2.84 6.60 12.03
CA LEU A 105 3.14 5.93 13.30
C LEU A 105 3.87 6.86 14.27
N LYS A 106 4.85 7.63 13.79
CA LYS A 106 5.59 8.60 14.60
C LYS A 106 4.72 9.77 15.08
N GLU A 107 3.93 10.34 14.18
CA GLU A 107 3.05 11.47 14.48
C GLU A 107 2.06 11.16 15.61
N HIS A 108 1.58 9.91 15.64
CA HIS A 108 0.65 9.44 16.68
C HIS A 108 1.34 8.75 17.87
N SER A 109 2.67 8.74 17.94
CA SER A 109 3.45 8.07 19.01
C SER A 109 3.18 6.56 19.12
N LEU A 110 2.91 5.91 17.98
CA LEU A 110 2.58 4.49 17.86
C LEU A 110 3.77 3.64 17.41
N ASP A 111 4.90 4.25 17.16
CA ASP A 111 6.07 3.61 16.55
C ASP A 111 6.83 2.66 17.49
N ASN A 112 6.48 2.62 18.78
CA ASN A 112 7.03 1.69 19.77
C ASN A 112 6.10 0.52 20.11
N LEU A 113 4.88 0.48 19.53
CA LEU A 113 3.92 -0.59 19.78
C LEU A 113 4.15 -1.78 18.85
N PRO A 114 3.77 -2.99 19.28
CA PRO A 114 3.71 -4.16 18.39
C PRO A 114 2.74 -3.93 17.23
N ILE A 115 3.07 -4.47 16.06
CA ILE A 115 2.32 -4.21 14.82
C ILE A 115 1.82 -5.52 14.23
N ILE A 116 0.54 -5.54 13.88
CA ILE A 116 -0.07 -6.63 13.13
C ILE A 116 -0.52 -6.09 11.78
N ILE A 117 0.00 -6.67 10.69
CA ILE A 117 -0.35 -6.32 9.33
C ILE A 117 -1.29 -7.36 8.76
N ILE A 118 -2.48 -6.97 8.34
CA ILE A 118 -3.46 -7.85 7.73
C ILE A 118 -3.47 -7.63 6.22
N GLY A 119 -3.02 -8.65 5.47
CA GLY A 119 -2.91 -8.63 4.02
C GLY A 119 -1.62 -9.25 3.50
N GLY A 120 -1.47 -9.31 2.17
CA GLY A 120 -0.30 -9.91 1.51
C GLY A 120 0.01 -9.33 0.13
N GLY A 121 -0.62 -8.21 -0.23
CA GLY A 121 -0.36 -7.47 -1.47
C GLY A 121 0.67 -6.36 -1.31
N GLY A 122 0.81 -5.52 -2.33
CA GLY A 122 1.81 -4.45 -2.35
C GLY A 122 1.73 -3.49 -1.17
N ALA A 123 0.53 -3.13 -0.68
CA ALA A 123 0.37 -2.29 0.50
C ALA A 123 0.88 -2.99 1.78
N ALA A 124 0.55 -4.29 1.95
CA ALA A 124 1.05 -5.08 3.08
C ALA A 124 2.58 -5.22 3.04
N LYS A 125 3.17 -5.43 1.87
CA LYS A 125 4.63 -5.48 1.68
C LYS A 125 5.29 -4.15 2.04
N SER A 126 4.69 -3.02 1.65
CA SER A 126 5.17 -1.68 2.03
C SER A 126 5.10 -1.47 3.54
N ALA A 127 3.99 -1.88 4.18
CA ALA A 127 3.82 -1.80 5.62
C ALA A 127 4.84 -2.69 6.37
N ALA A 128 4.99 -3.93 5.93
CA ALA A 128 5.94 -4.87 6.52
C ALA A 128 7.39 -4.35 6.44
N TYR A 129 7.77 -3.76 5.31
CA TYR A 129 9.08 -3.17 5.17
C TYR A 129 9.24 -1.91 6.05
N ALA A 130 8.23 -1.05 6.12
CA ALA A 130 8.24 0.16 6.94
C ALA A 130 8.39 -0.13 8.44
N THR A 131 7.98 -1.32 8.88
CA THR A 131 7.93 -1.70 10.31
C THR A 131 8.85 -2.88 10.67
N ARG A 132 9.74 -3.27 9.76
CA ARG A 132 10.60 -4.47 9.89
C ARG A 132 11.59 -4.44 11.07
N ASP A 133 11.87 -3.26 11.59
CA ASP A 133 12.73 -3.02 12.75
C ASP A 133 11.97 -3.04 14.08
N LYS A 134 10.68 -3.35 14.03
CA LYS A 134 9.74 -3.38 15.18
C LYS A 134 9.23 -4.79 15.41
N GLU A 135 8.53 -5.01 16.52
CA GLU A 135 7.78 -6.24 16.76
C GLU A 135 6.61 -6.31 15.78
N THR A 136 6.86 -6.87 14.60
CA THR A 136 5.89 -6.91 13.51
C THR A 136 5.50 -8.35 13.16
N THR A 137 4.20 -8.57 13.03
CA THR A 137 3.62 -9.84 12.56
C THR A 137 2.76 -9.58 11.34
N ILE A 138 3.00 -10.32 10.24
CA ILE A 138 2.15 -10.28 9.05
C ILE A 138 1.17 -11.45 9.05
N VAL A 139 -0.09 -11.15 8.77
CA VAL A 139 -1.22 -12.10 8.77
C VAL A 139 -1.88 -12.10 7.40
N ASN A 140 -2.06 -13.27 6.81
CA ASN A 140 -2.74 -13.37 5.53
C ASN A 140 -3.51 -14.68 5.39
N ARG A 141 -4.63 -14.65 4.63
CA ARG A 141 -5.42 -15.84 4.30
C ARG A 141 -4.58 -16.91 3.59
N SER A 142 -3.72 -16.49 2.68
CA SER A 142 -2.72 -17.37 2.07
C SER A 142 -1.44 -17.35 2.92
N TYR A 143 -1.36 -18.26 3.89
CA TYR A 143 -0.24 -18.31 4.85
C TYR A 143 1.13 -18.32 4.18
N ASN A 144 1.30 -19.06 3.09
CA ASN A 144 2.57 -19.10 2.35
C ASN A 144 3.05 -17.70 1.89
N LYS A 145 2.12 -16.79 1.53
CA LYS A 145 2.48 -15.41 1.21
C LYS A 145 2.96 -14.62 2.43
N ALA A 146 2.33 -14.82 3.59
CA ALA A 146 2.78 -14.21 4.83
C ALA A 146 4.18 -14.70 5.21
N VAL A 147 4.41 -16.02 5.12
CA VAL A 147 5.74 -16.63 5.38
C VAL A 147 6.80 -16.08 4.44
N GLU A 148 6.51 -15.95 3.14
CA GLU A 148 7.46 -15.41 2.17
C GLU A 148 7.87 -13.97 2.54
N ILE A 149 6.90 -13.12 2.84
CA ILE A 149 7.16 -11.72 3.22
C ILE A 149 7.96 -11.67 4.52
N ALA A 150 7.53 -12.43 5.53
CA ALA A 150 8.14 -12.47 6.85
C ALA A 150 9.61 -12.92 6.79
N LYS A 151 9.90 -13.98 6.03
CA LYS A 151 11.27 -14.50 5.85
C LYS A 151 12.18 -13.46 5.19
N ASN A 152 11.69 -12.73 4.20
CA ASN A 152 12.49 -11.71 3.50
C ASN A 152 12.84 -10.51 4.40
N LEU A 153 12.01 -10.22 5.41
CA LEU A 153 12.13 -9.04 6.26
C LEU A 153 12.52 -9.37 7.72
N ASN A 154 12.69 -10.66 8.03
CA ASN A 154 12.97 -11.15 9.39
C ASN A 154 11.93 -10.70 10.42
N ILE A 155 10.64 -10.76 10.06
CA ILE A 155 9.49 -10.49 10.93
C ILE A 155 8.69 -11.78 11.17
N SER A 156 7.71 -11.73 12.06
CA SER A 156 6.82 -12.88 12.33
C SER A 156 5.71 -13.02 11.28
N SER A 157 5.24 -14.23 11.08
CA SER A 157 4.05 -14.52 10.25
C SER A 157 3.05 -15.38 11.00
N LEU A 158 1.78 -15.15 10.69
CA LEU A 158 0.67 -15.85 11.30
C LEU A 158 -0.38 -16.20 10.26
N GLU A 159 -1.03 -17.33 10.43
CA GLU A 159 -2.22 -17.70 9.66
C GLU A 159 -3.43 -16.87 10.12
N LEU A 160 -4.29 -16.50 9.18
CA LEU A 160 -5.42 -15.61 9.48
C LEU A 160 -6.32 -16.15 10.61
N ASP A 161 -6.58 -17.46 10.62
CA ASP A 161 -7.47 -18.09 11.61
C ASP A 161 -6.87 -18.09 13.04
N GLN A 162 -5.56 -17.90 13.16
CA GLN A 162 -4.87 -17.79 14.44
C GLN A 162 -5.01 -16.40 15.07
N LEU A 163 -5.41 -15.39 14.31
CA LEU A 163 -5.55 -14.02 14.81
C LEU A 163 -6.57 -13.93 15.97
N GLN A 164 -7.60 -14.78 15.99
CA GLN A 164 -8.60 -14.86 17.05
C GLN A 164 -8.04 -15.29 18.43
N TYR A 165 -6.82 -15.82 18.49
CA TYR A 165 -6.16 -16.26 19.72
C TYR A 165 -5.11 -15.29 20.21
N ILE A 166 -4.95 -14.15 19.53
CA ILE A 166 -3.97 -13.13 19.91
C ILE A 166 -4.69 -12.00 20.65
N ASP A 167 -4.11 -11.57 21.75
CA ASP A 167 -4.51 -10.31 22.37
C ASP A 167 -4.12 -9.14 21.46
N LEU A 168 -5.10 -8.37 21.03
CA LEU A 168 -4.92 -7.21 20.14
C LEU A 168 -4.78 -5.89 20.91
N ALA A 169 -4.92 -5.90 22.25
CA ALA A 169 -4.77 -4.71 23.06
C ALA A 169 -3.36 -4.11 22.92
N ASP A 170 -3.30 -2.78 22.93
CA ASP A 170 -2.07 -1.98 22.82
C ASP A 170 -1.21 -2.32 21.59
N LYS A 171 -1.84 -2.74 20.49
CA LYS A 171 -1.19 -3.03 19.20
C LYS A 171 -1.70 -2.12 18.10
N VAL A 172 -0.85 -1.89 17.11
CA VAL A 172 -1.24 -1.23 15.86
C VAL A 172 -1.66 -2.29 14.85
N ILE A 173 -2.88 -2.18 14.35
CA ILE A 173 -3.42 -3.05 13.31
C ILE A 173 -3.39 -2.29 11.98
N ILE A 174 -2.52 -2.70 11.06
CA ILE A 174 -2.46 -2.13 9.71
C ILE A 174 -3.29 -3.02 8.78
N TYR A 175 -4.50 -2.57 8.44
CA TYR A 175 -5.44 -3.30 7.61
C TYR A 175 -5.31 -2.87 6.14
N THR A 176 -4.83 -3.77 5.27
CA THR A 176 -4.45 -3.44 3.88
C THR A 176 -5.31 -4.11 2.81
N ILE A 177 -6.36 -4.82 3.21
CA ILE A 177 -7.31 -5.48 2.30
C ILE A 177 -8.62 -4.67 2.22
N ASP A 178 -9.35 -4.83 1.12
CA ASP A 178 -10.56 -4.06 0.80
C ASP A 178 -11.87 -4.86 1.02
N PHE A 179 -11.79 -5.94 1.76
CA PHE A 179 -12.91 -6.79 2.12
C PHE A 179 -12.79 -7.27 3.57
N PRO A 180 -13.91 -7.54 4.27
CA PRO A 180 -13.88 -8.05 5.63
C PRO A 180 -13.30 -9.47 5.66
N ILE A 181 -12.53 -9.76 6.70
CA ILE A 181 -12.07 -11.12 6.98
C ILE A 181 -13.18 -11.92 7.68
N ASN A 182 -13.18 -13.23 7.50
CA ASN A 182 -14.10 -14.12 8.21
C ASN A 182 -13.86 -14.00 9.72
N ASN A 183 -14.95 -14.04 10.49
CA ASN A 183 -14.92 -13.91 11.95
C ASN A 183 -14.34 -12.59 12.47
N LEU A 184 -14.43 -11.50 11.70
CA LEU A 184 -14.01 -10.16 12.14
C LEU A 184 -14.72 -9.74 13.43
N ASP A 185 -15.99 -10.15 13.59
CA ASP A 185 -16.86 -9.94 14.75
C ASP A 185 -16.36 -10.62 16.02
N LYS A 186 -15.44 -11.58 15.91
CA LYS A 186 -14.82 -12.27 17.06
C LYS A 186 -13.54 -11.60 17.55
N LEU A 187 -13.04 -10.59 16.83
CA LEU A 187 -11.82 -9.87 17.17
C LEU A 187 -12.18 -8.63 17.99
N ASP A 188 -11.54 -8.47 19.12
CA ASP A 188 -11.70 -7.28 19.95
C ASP A 188 -10.63 -6.23 19.61
N PHE A 189 -11.04 -5.20 18.90
CA PHE A 189 -10.19 -4.06 18.53
C PHE A 189 -10.36 -2.87 19.49
N SER A 190 -11.16 -2.96 20.53
CA SER A 190 -11.52 -1.82 21.39
C SER A 190 -10.35 -1.13 22.08
N LYS A 191 -9.22 -1.84 22.22
CA LYS A 191 -7.97 -1.32 22.79
C LYS A 191 -6.82 -1.29 21.78
N SER A 192 -7.11 -1.38 20.50
CA SER A 192 -6.13 -1.35 19.41
C SER A 192 -6.10 0.02 18.73
N TYR A 193 -4.99 0.31 18.06
CA TYR A 193 -4.87 1.45 17.16
C TYR A 193 -4.99 0.95 15.72
N ILE A 194 -5.96 1.48 14.97
CA ILE A 194 -6.27 0.99 13.63
C ILE A 194 -5.75 1.94 12.57
N PHE A 195 -4.88 1.43 11.71
CA PHE A 195 -4.46 2.06 10.46
C PHE A 195 -5.13 1.32 9.31
N GLU A 196 -6.25 1.82 8.81
CA GLU A 196 -6.96 1.20 7.70
C GLU A 196 -6.59 1.88 6.38
N ALA A 197 -6.02 1.11 5.44
CA ALA A 197 -5.65 1.62 4.12
C ALA A 197 -6.85 1.78 3.18
N ASN A 198 -8.01 1.23 3.54
CA ASN A 198 -9.26 1.35 2.79
C ASN A 198 -10.08 2.54 3.28
N TYR A 199 -10.19 3.58 2.45
CA TYR A 199 -10.98 4.79 2.75
C TYR A 199 -12.36 4.82 2.09
N LYS A 200 -12.70 3.79 1.32
CA LYS A 200 -13.98 3.68 0.59
C LYS A 200 -15.14 3.32 1.51
N SER A 201 -14.94 2.28 2.27
CA SER A 201 -15.86 1.77 3.28
C SER A 201 -14.99 1.18 4.38
N PRO A 202 -14.72 1.94 5.44
CA PRO A 202 -13.94 1.41 6.55
C PRO A 202 -14.54 0.09 7.05
N ILE A 203 -13.71 -0.94 7.16
CA ILE A 203 -14.14 -2.30 7.49
C ILE A 203 -14.06 -2.52 9.00
N LEU A 204 -13.05 -1.91 9.63
CA LEU A 204 -12.81 -1.99 11.06
C LEU A 204 -13.48 -0.83 11.81
N ASN A 205 -14.69 -0.44 11.42
CA ASN A 205 -15.46 0.53 12.21
C ASN A 205 -15.72 -0.05 13.60
N ALA A 206 -14.96 0.45 14.56
CA ALA A 206 -15.18 0.18 15.96
C ALA A 206 -16.36 1.00 16.50
#